data_84268f5f3200df1dc933c5e0598409f8
#
_entry.id   84268f5f3200df1dc933c5e0598409f8
#
_cell.length_a   1.000
_cell.length_b   1.000
_cell.length_c   1.000
_cell.angle_alpha   90.00
_cell.angle_beta   90.00
_cell.angle_gamma   90.00
#
_symmetry.space_group_name_H-M   'P 1'
#
loop_
_entity.id
_entity.type
_entity.pdbx_description
1 polymer ?
#
loop_
_entity_poly.entity_id
_entity_poly.type
_entity_poly.pdbx_seq_one_letter_code
_entity_poly.pdbx_strand_id
1 'polypeptide(L)'
;MPRKSYESESDAVLSLTPPHHLGKIASAMWRKMVPVLNASNRMAPLDKNLVEMYASQYEIYRNAYEDIKENGQVTKVYKTVVNPVTGDVIANDMTGYKRNPSTQIYSDAIKQLKSLGSELGLSPASRAELMQLSLDDGKDKPSATEQLQALLNGGGDDEG
;
A
#
# COMPACT_ATOMS: atom_id res chain seq x y z
N MET A 1 -36.43 0.52 27.66
CA MET A 1 -35.60 0.23 26.46
C MET A 1 -34.14 0.32 26.90
N PRO A 2 -33.36 -0.75 26.79
CA PRO A 2 -31.95 -0.69 27.15
C PRO A 2 -31.20 0.18 26.13
N ARG A 3 -30.44 1.16 26.63
CA ARG A 3 -29.49 1.93 25.83
C ARG A 3 -28.44 0.95 25.31
N LYS A 4 -28.32 0.82 23.98
CA LYS A 4 -27.14 0.19 23.38
C LYS A 4 -25.94 1.02 23.83
N SER A 5 -25.06 0.41 24.64
CA SER A 5 -23.73 0.94 24.87
C SER A 5 -23.04 0.98 23.51
N TYR A 6 -22.65 2.14 23.08
CA TYR A 6 -21.65 2.25 22.02
C TYR A 6 -20.36 1.68 22.64
N GLU A 7 -20.11 0.39 22.38
CA GLU A 7 -18.79 -0.17 22.55
C GLU A 7 -17.85 0.67 21.68
N SER A 8 -16.83 1.19 22.33
CA SER A 8 -15.82 2.03 21.71
C SER A 8 -15.24 1.33 20.49
N GLU A 9 -15.36 1.97 19.31
CA GLU A 9 -14.76 1.54 18.03
C GLU A 9 -13.21 1.51 18.05
N SER A 10 -12.60 1.34 19.22
CA SER A 10 -11.14 1.35 19.40
C SER A 10 -10.41 0.08 18.96
N ASP A 11 -11.14 -0.96 18.50
CA ASP A 11 -10.57 -2.24 18.06
C ASP A 11 -10.91 -2.58 16.60
N ALA A 12 -11.16 -1.58 15.75
CA ALA A 12 -11.43 -1.80 14.35
C ALA A 12 -10.15 -2.16 13.58
N VAL A 13 -9.74 -3.39 13.76
CA VAL A 13 -8.62 -4.02 13.04
C VAL A 13 -9.08 -4.40 11.65
N LEU A 14 -8.21 -4.24 10.64
CA LEU A 14 -8.50 -4.70 9.29
C LEU A 14 -8.70 -6.22 9.28
N SER A 15 -9.73 -6.69 8.56
CA SER A 15 -9.99 -8.13 8.41
C SER A 15 -8.82 -8.85 7.76
N LEU A 16 -8.42 -9.98 8.33
CA LEU A 16 -7.38 -10.86 7.75
C LEU A 16 -7.85 -11.52 6.44
N THR A 17 -9.17 -11.60 6.24
CA THR A 17 -9.74 -12.14 4.99
C THR A 17 -9.68 -11.07 3.92
N PRO A 18 -9.01 -11.34 2.78
CA PRO A 18 -8.93 -10.39 1.69
C PRO A 18 -10.30 -10.17 1.05
N PRO A 19 -10.59 -8.97 0.53
CA PRO A 19 -11.77 -8.71 -0.28
C PRO A 19 -11.89 -9.70 -1.45
N HIS A 20 -13.09 -10.16 -1.72
CA HIS A 20 -13.37 -11.22 -2.70
C HIS A 20 -13.03 -10.85 -4.16
N HIS A 21 -12.97 -9.55 -4.47
CA HIS A 21 -12.65 -9.05 -5.81
C HIS A 21 -11.12 -9.02 -6.08
N LEU A 22 -10.28 -9.19 -5.06
CA LEU A 22 -8.84 -9.22 -5.24
C LEU A 22 -8.39 -10.52 -5.91
N GLY A 23 -7.51 -10.39 -6.90
CA GLY A 23 -6.88 -11.53 -7.55
C GLY A 23 -5.97 -12.33 -6.59
N LYS A 24 -5.40 -13.38 -7.11
CA LYS A 24 -4.61 -14.36 -6.33
C LYS A 24 -3.39 -13.74 -5.66
N ILE A 25 -2.64 -12.93 -6.42
CA ILE A 25 -1.40 -12.28 -5.95
C ILE A 25 -1.74 -11.16 -4.99
N ALA A 26 -2.76 -10.34 -5.30
CA ALA A 26 -3.25 -9.29 -4.44
C ALA A 26 -3.77 -9.83 -3.10
N SER A 27 -4.55 -10.92 -3.13
CA SER A 27 -5.02 -11.61 -1.92
C SER A 27 -3.88 -12.16 -1.07
N ALA A 28 -2.82 -12.68 -1.68
CA ALA A 28 -1.63 -13.14 -0.96
C ALA A 28 -0.88 -11.96 -0.31
N MET A 29 -0.80 -10.82 -1.02
CA MET A 29 -0.20 -9.60 -0.49
C MET A 29 -1.00 -9.02 0.67
N TRP A 30 -2.32 -8.98 0.57
CA TRP A 30 -3.23 -8.62 1.66
C TRP A 30 -2.94 -9.41 2.94
N ARG A 31 -2.90 -10.74 2.85
CA ARG A 31 -2.65 -11.62 4.00
C ARG A 31 -1.29 -11.41 4.65
N LYS A 32 -0.30 -10.89 3.90
CA LYS A 32 1.03 -10.56 4.44
C LYS A 32 1.05 -9.19 5.12
N MET A 33 0.36 -8.22 4.55
CA MET A 33 0.40 -6.83 5.02
C MET A 33 -0.50 -6.59 6.23
N VAL A 34 -1.74 -7.05 6.18
CA VAL A 34 -2.73 -6.73 7.20
C VAL A 34 -2.30 -7.13 8.62
N PRO A 35 -1.70 -8.29 8.88
CA PRO A 35 -1.21 -8.62 10.22
C PRO A 35 -0.16 -7.63 10.74
N VAL A 36 0.75 -7.18 9.86
CA VAL A 36 1.81 -6.22 10.21
C VAL A 36 1.23 -4.84 10.48
N LEU A 37 0.28 -4.41 9.64
CA LEU A 37 -0.39 -3.13 9.79
C LEU A 37 -1.25 -3.09 11.06
N ASN A 38 -2.01 -4.14 11.33
CA ASN A 38 -2.79 -4.27 12.55
C ASN A 38 -1.92 -4.24 13.82
N ALA A 39 -0.76 -4.92 13.78
CA ALA A 39 0.18 -4.92 14.90
C ALA A 39 0.81 -3.55 15.17
N SER A 40 0.80 -2.64 14.19
CA SER A 40 1.33 -1.28 14.36
C SER A 40 0.39 -0.34 15.15
N ASN A 41 -0.85 -0.74 15.40
CA ASN A 41 -1.93 0.05 16.04
C ASN A 41 -2.18 1.43 15.40
N ARG A 42 -1.86 1.60 14.13
CA ARG A 42 -1.92 2.90 13.39
C ARG A 42 -2.95 2.91 12.28
N MET A 43 -3.63 1.79 12.05
CA MET A 43 -4.58 1.65 10.95
C MET A 43 -5.99 1.93 11.41
N ALA A 44 -6.66 2.84 10.71
CA ALA A 44 -8.09 3.06 10.83
C ALA A 44 -8.85 2.17 9.82
N PRO A 45 -10.13 1.86 10.05
CA PRO A 45 -10.96 1.12 9.08
C PRO A 45 -11.03 1.79 7.70
N LEU A 46 -10.85 3.11 7.64
CA LEU A 46 -10.80 3.90 6.41
C LEU A 46 -9.58 3.56 5.54
N ASP A 47 -8.51 3.08 6.14
CA ASP A 47 -7.28 2.74 5.42
C ASP A 47 -7.39 1.43 4.64
N LYS A 48 -8.50 0.69 4.82
CA LYS A 48 -8.79 -0.52 4.07
C LYS A 48 -8.62 -0.33 2.56
N ASN A 49 -9.13 0.78 2.03
CA ASN A 49 -9.05 1.08 0.60
C ASN A 49 -7.61 1.30 0.13
N LEU A 50 -6.77 1.93 0.95
CA LEU A 50 -5.34 2.10 0.64
C LEU A 50 -4.63 0.75 0.55
N VAL A 51 -4.94 -0.17 1.47
CA VAL A 51 -4.38 -1.53 1.46
C VAL A 51 -4.87 -2.33 0.25
N GLU A 52 -6.15 -2.20 -0.12
CA GLU A 52 -6.71 -2.81 -1.34
C GLU A 52 -6.00 -2.29 -2.60
N MET A 53 -5.82 -0.97 -2.70
CA MET A 53 -5.13 -0.35 -3.82
C MET A 53 -3.67 -0.80 -3.90
N TYR A 54 -2.97 -0.86 -2.77
CA TYR A 54 -1.60 -1.36 -2.72
C TYR A 54 -1.51 -2.82 -3.17
N ALA A 55 -2.38 -3.69 -2.66
CA ALA A 55 -2.42 -5.11 -3.02
C ALA A 55 -2.71 -5.30 -4.51
N SER A 56 -3.66 -4.55 -5.08
CA SER A 56 -4.01 -4.57 -6.49
C SER A 56 -2.85 -4.09 -7.38
N GLN A 57 -2.19 -3.00 -7.00
CA GLN A 57 -1.01 -2.49 -7.71
C GLN A 57 0.16 -3.47 -7.65
N TYR A 58 0.31 -4.18 -6.54
CA TYR A 58 1.33 -5.23 -6.44
C TYR A 58 1.06 -6.38 -7.40
N GLU A 59 -0.18 -6.78 -7.62
CA GLU A 59 -0.54 -7.80 -8.61
C GLU A 59 -0.25 -7.33 -10.04
N ILE A 60 -0.61 -6.09 -10.38
CA ILE A 60 -0.29 -5.48 -11.68
C ILE A 60 1.23 -5.45 -11.92
N TYR A 61 1.99 -5.02 -10.91
CA TYR A 61 3.45 -5.03 -10.92
C TYR A 61 4.01 -6.43 -11.23
N ARG A 62 3.51 -7.45 -10.54
CA ARG A 62 3.97 -8.83 -10.72
C ARG A 62 3.62 -9.39 -12.10
N ASN A 63 2.40 -9.17 -12.56
CA ASN A 63 1.95 -9.65 -13.87
C ASN A 63 2.70 -8.97 -15.01
N ALA A 64 2.93 -7.65 -14.93
CA ALA A 64 3.72 -6.93 -15.90
C ALA A 64 5.18 -7.40 -15.95
N TYR A 65 5.76 -7.73 -14.80
CA TYR A 65 7.11 -8.28 -14.73
C TYR A 65 7.20 -9.67 -15.38
N GLU A 66 6.25 -10.57 -15.13
CA GLU A 66 6.24 -11.89 -15.75
C GLU A 66 6.06 -11.79 -17.27
N ASP A 67 5.19 -10.89 -17.77
CA ASP A 67 5.06 -10.65 -19.21
C ASP A 67 6.37 -10.14 -19.83
N ILE A 68 7.06 -9.20 -19.16
CA ILE A 68 8.37 -8.71 -19.64
C ILE A 68 9.41 -9.83 -19.66
N LYS A 69 9.36 -10.72 -18.68
CA LYS A 69 10.28 -11.87 -18.58
C LYS A 69 10.05 -12.90 -19.69
N GLU A 70 8.79 -13.14 -20.03
CA GLU A 70 8.39 -14.08 -21.10
C GLU A 70 8.58 -13.49 -22.50
N ASN A 71 8.15 -12.27 -22.73
CA ASN A 71 8.06 -11.64 -24.04
C ASN A 71 9.17 -10.61 -24.31
N GLY A 72 9.99 -10.30 -23.30
CA GLY A 72 11.06 -9.30 -23.42
C GLY A 72 10.56 -7.86 -23.31
N GLN A 73 11.51 -6.93 -23.21
CA GLN A 73 11.23 -5.48 -23.12
C GLN A 73 10.84 -4.88 -24.48
N VAL A 74 11.25 -5.51 -25.54
CA VAL A 74 10.97 -5.12 -26.92
C VAL A 74 10.54 -6.34 -27.74
N THR A 75 9.55 -6.14 -28.58
CA THR A 75 8.99 -7.17 -29.46
C THR A 75 9.39 -6.86 -30.90
N LYS A 76 9.79 -7.88 -31.63
CA LYS A 76 10.04 -7.75 -33.07
C LYS A 76 8.71 -7.59 -33.78
N VAL A 77 8.64 -6.63 -34.70
CA VAL A 77 7.47 -6.41 -35.54
C VAL A 77 7.76 -6.98 -36.91
N TYR A 78 6.86 -7.82 -37.37
CA TYR A 78 6.94 -8.43 -38.72
C TYR A 78 5.80 -7.91 -39.59
N LYS A 79 6.10 -7.70 -40.88
CA LYS A 79 5.11 -7.44 -41.90
C LYS A 79 4.97 -8.69 -42.78
N THR A 80 3.79 -9.28 -42.71
CA THR A 80 3.44 -10.42 -43.57
C THR A 80 2.99 -9.88 -44.93
N VAL A 81 3.65 -10.32 -45.96
CA VAL A 81 3.27 -10.05 -47.36
C VAL A 81 2.55 -11.27 -47.89
N VAL A 82 1.31 -11.08 -48.32
CA VAL A 82 0.48 -12.15 -48.85
C VAL A 82 0.29 -11.95 -50.37
N ASN A 83 0.20 -13.04 -51.11
CA ASN A 83 -0.18 -13.00 -52.51
C ASN A 83 -1.65 -12.55 -52.62
N PRO A 84 -1.94 -11.44 -53.33
CA PRO A 84 -3.30 -10.92 -53.40
C PRO A 84 -4.26 -11.82 -54.19
N VAL A 85 -3.75 -12.79 -54.94
CA VAL A 85 -4.56 -13.71 -55.75
C VAL A 85 -4.82 -15.03 -55.04
N THR A 86 -3.81 -15.62 -54.39
CA THR A 86 -3.91 -16.94 -53.73
C THR A 86 -4.09 -16.86 -52.24
N GLY A 87 -3.82 -15.72 -51.61
CA GLY A 87 -3.84 -15.55 -50.14
C GLY A 87 -2.63 -16.17 -49.42
N ASP A 88 -1.69 -16.75 -50.18
CA ASP A 88 -0.52 -17.40 -49.59
C ASP A 88 0.46 -16.37 -49.02
N VAL A 89 1.11 -16.70 -47.90
CA VAL A 89 2.18 -15.88 -47.35
C VAL A 89 3.44 -15.99 -48.19
N ILE A 90 3.85 -14.89 -48.81
CA ILE A 90 5.04 -14.81 -49.65
C ILE A 90 6.28 -14.51 -48.81
N ALA A 91 6.18 -13.59 -47.88
CA ALA A 91 7.29 -13.17 -47.05
C ALA A 91 6.78 -12.72 -45.68
N ASN A 92 7.65 -12.82 -44.69
CA ASN A 92 7.42 -12.32 -43.37
C ASN A 92 8.66 -11.52 -42.93
N ASP A 93 8.69 -10.24 -43.32
CA ASP A 93 9.84 -9.37 -43.17
C ASP A 93 9.80 -8.66 -41.83
N MET A 94 10.91 -8.72 -41.09
CA MET A 94 11.08 -7.96 -39.89
C MET A 94 11.19 -6.46 -40.22
N THR A 95 10.25 -5.66 -39.73
CA THR A 95 10.16 -4.22 -40.03
C THR A 95 10.70 -3.33 -38.91
N GLY A 96 10.98 -3.90 -37.74
CA GLY A 96 11.54 -3.15 -36.59
C GLY A 96 11.25 -3.75 -35.23
N TYR A 97 11.39 -2.91 -34.25
CA TYR A 97 11.10 -3.26 -32.82
C TYR A 97 10.01 -2.35 -32.29
N LYS A 98 9.15 -2.91 -31.45
CA LYS A 98 8.15 -2.17 -30.69
C LYS A 98 8.40 -2.43 -29.20
N ARG A 99 8.29 -1.36 -28.40
CA ARG A 99 8.38 -1.51 -26.94
C ARG A 99 7.21 -2.37 -26.43
N ASN A 100 7.50 -3.32 -25.55
CA ASN A 100 6.48 -4.07 -24.86
C ASN A 100 5.67 -3.12 -23.94
N PRO A 101 4.33 -3.05 -24.09
CA PRO A 101 3.49 -2.20 -23.24
C PRO A 101 3.65 -2.48 -21.75
N SER A 102 3.92 -3.72 -21.37
CA SER A 102 4.12 -4.12 -19.98
C SER A 102 5.30 -3.42 -19.30
N THR A 103 6.26 -2.89 -20.07
CA THR A 103 7.36 -2.07 -19.51
C THR A 103 6.85 -0.75 -18.93
N GLN A 104 5.85 -0.15 -19.56
CA GLN A 104 5.22 1.08 -19.05
C GLN A 104 4.36 0.77 -17.82
N ILE A 105 3.52 -0.26 -17.91
CA ILE A 105 2.67 -0.72 -16.81
C ILE A 105 3.51 -1.02 -15.58
N TYR A 106 4.63 -1.73 -15.75
CA TYR A 106 5.57 -2.05 -14.69
C TYR A 106 6.16 -0.79 -14.03
N SER A 107 6.62 0.17 -14.84
CA SER A 107 7.18 1.42 -14.34
C SER A 107 6.16 2.25 -13.55
N ASP A 108 4.93 2.34 -14.06
CA ASP A 108 3.88 3.10 -13.41
C ASP A 108 3.38 2.41 -12.14
N ALA A 109 3.27 1.08 -12.14
CA ALA A 109 2.94 0.30 -10.94
C ALA A 109 3.99 0.49 -9.83
N ILE A 110 5.29 0.55 -10.15
CA ILE A 110 6.35 0.84 -9.17
C ILE A 110 6.16 2.22 -8.53
N LYS A 111 5.84 3.24 -9.33
CA LYS A 111 5.60 4.60 -8.80
C LYS A 111 4.39 4.62 -7.86
N GLN A 112 3.29 3.98 -8.26
CA GLN A 112 2.09 3.88 -7.43
C GLN A 112 2.34 3.10 -6.14
N LEU A 113 3.04 1.97 -6.21
CA LEU A 113 3.42 1.19 -5.02
C LEU A 113 4.28 2.00 -4.07
N LYS A 114 5.21 2.80 -4.59
CA LYS A 114 6.06 3.67 -3.77
C LYS A 114 5.24 4.76 -3.07
N SER A 115 4.30 5.40 -3.76
CA SER A 115 3.41 6.40 -3.19
C SER A 115 2.50 5.81 -2.12
N LEU A 116 1.73 4.77 -2.46
CA LEU A 116 0.83 4.08 -1.53
C LEU A 116 1.59 3.48 -0.33
N GLY A 117 2.78 2.92 -0.58
CA GLY A 117 3.64 2.40 0.48
C GLY A 117 4.12 3.49 1.45
N SER A 118 4.37 4.70 0.96
CA SER A 118 4.69 5.85 1.81
C SER A 118 3.51 6.26 2.67
N GLU A 119 2.31 6.34 2.09
CA GLU A 119 1.07 6.67 2.81
C GLU A 119 0.73 5.61 3.88
N LEU A 120 0.96 4.33 3.59
CA LEU A 120 0.79 3.23 4.55
C LEU A 120 1.92 3.12 5.60
N GLY A 121 2.90 4.03 5.58
CA GLY A 121 4.01 4.00 6.52
C GLY A 121 5.00 2.85 6.29
N LEU A 122 5.02 2.27 5.08
CA LEU A 122 5.90 1.15 4.75
C LEU A 122 7.33 1.58 4.39
N SER A 123 7.55 2.86 4.08
CA SER A 123 8.90 3.39 3.79
C SER A 123 9.66 3.69 5.09
N PRO A 124 11.00 3.59 5.12
CA PRO A 124 11.78 4.01 6.27
C PRO A 124 11.57 5.48 6.65
N ALA A 125 11.43 6.36 5.66
CA ALA A 125 11.21 7.80 5.87
C ALA A 125 9.86 8.06 6.53
N SER A 126 8.77 7.48 6.01
CA SER A 126 7.44 7.65 6.59
C SER A 126 7.34 7.03 8.00
N ARG A 127 8.05 5.93 8.26
CA ARG A 127 8.13 5.38 9.63
C ARG A 127 8.86 6.31 10.59
N ALA A 128 9.94 6.96 10.16
CA ALA A 128 10.67 7.93 10.98
C ALA A 128 9.82 9.16 11.28
N GLU A 129 9.10 9.70 10.29
CA GLU A 129 8.18 10.82 10.45
C GLU A 129 7.04 10.50 11.43
N LEU A 130 6.40 9.34 11.28
CA LEU A 130 5.37 8.86 12.20
C LEU A 130 5.92 8.66 13.63
N MET A 131 7.17 8.25 13.77
CA MET A 131 7.84 8.12 15.06
C MET A 131 8.07 9.47 15.71
N GLN A 132 8.47 10.49 14.94
CA GLN A 132 8.64 11.86 15.45
C GLN A 132 7.30 12.45 15.91
N LEU A 133 6.22 12.30 15.14
CA LEU A 133 4.88 12.76 15.51
C LEU A 133 4.42 12.14 16.85
N SER A 134 4.63 10.84 17.01
CA SER A 134 4.26 10.16 18.27
C SER A 134 5.10 10.57 19.48
N LEU A 135 6.31 11.08 19.26
CA LEU A 135 7.14 11.64 20.33
C LEU A 135 6.73 13.08 20.68
N ASP A 136 6.24 13.85 19.71
CA ASP A 136 5.73 15.21 19.93
C ASP A 136 4.38 15.19 20.67
N ASP A 137 3.48 14.29 20.30
CA ASP A 137 2.22 14.08 21.04
C ASP A 137 2.43 13.67 22.53
N GLY A 138 3.59 13.07 22.82
CA GLY A 138 3.99 12.74 24.18
C GLY A 138 4.55 13.90 25.00
N LYS A 139 4.98 14.98 24.36
CA LYS A 139 5.57 16.15 25.04
C LYS A 139 4.53 17.11 25.62
N ASP A 140 3.31 17.11 25.12
CA ASP A 140 2.20 17.92 25.65
C ASP A 140 1.55 17.33 26.90
N LYS A 141 1.94 16.14 27.34
CA LYS A 141 1.54 15.59 28.63
C LYS A 141 2.61 15.93 29.65
N PRO A 142 2.27 16.70 30.73
CA PRO A 142 3.22 16.99 31.79
C PRO A 142 3.82 15.68 32.29
N SER A 143 5.13 15.65 32.42
CA SER A 143 5.85 14.46 32.90
C SER A 143 5.31 14.06 34.29
N ALA A 144 5.40 12.77 34.64
CA ALA A 144 4.99 12.30 35.93
C ALA A 144 5.67 13.11 37.09
N THR A 145 6.87 13.62 36.83
CA THR A 145 7.62 14.48 37.74
C THR A 145 6.99 15.87 37.86
N GLU A 146 6.51 16.45 36.79
CA GLU A 146 5.82 17.76 36.79
C GLU A 146 4.43 17.65 37.45
N GLN A 147 3.72 16.54 37.20
CA GLN A 147 2.46 16.25 37.92
C GLN A 147 2.67 16.07 39.40
N LEU A 148 3.74 15.40 39.83
CA LEU A 148 4.09 15.23 41.23
C LEU A 148 4.48 16.56 41.89
N GLN A 149 5.26 17.40 41.20
CA GLN A 149 5.63 18.74 41.65
C GLN A 149 4.42 19.67 41.78
N ALA A 150 3.49 19.62 40.82
CA ALA A 150 2.25 20.38 40.89
C ALA A 150 1.39 19.96 42.10
N LEU A 151 1.36 18.68 42.42
CA LEU A 151 0.64 18.13 43.55
C LEU A 151 1.28 18.51 44.92
N LEU A 152 2.62 18.56 44.95
CA LEU A 152 3.39 18.94 46.14
C LEU A 152 3.36 20.46 46.39
N ASN A 153 3.30 21.28 45.31
CA ASN A 153 3.25 22.74 45.43
C ASN A 153 1.82 23.28 45.61
N GLY A 154 0.78 22.49 45.31
CA GLY A 154 -0.63 22.86 45.50
C GLY A 154 -1.21 22.54 46.87
N GLY A 155 -0.43 21.96 47.82
CA GLY A 155 -0.88 21.53 49.12
C GLY A 155 -0.49 22.44 50.29
N GLY A 156 -0.18 23.70 50.08
CA GLY A 156 0.36 24.57 51.10
C GLY A 156 -0.31 25.96 51.22
N ASP A 157 -1.62 26.05 51.25
CA ASP A 157 -2.32 27.28 51.68
C ASP A 157 -3.69 26.91 52.23
N ASP A 158 -3.69 26.36 53.46
CA ASP A 158 -4.82 26.43 54.34
C ASP A 158 -4.33 26.26 55.81
N GLU A 159 -3.83 27.37 56.36
CA GLU A 159 -3.89 27.67 57.80
C GLU A 159 -3.50 29.12 57.99
N GLY A 160 -4.53 29.94 58.34
CA GLY A 160 -4.35 31.30 58.78
C GLY A 160 -5.69 32.00 59.00
#